data_90d9beee548d30739b8e42dc27b597fe
#
_entry.id   90d9beee548d30739b8e42dc27b597fe
#
_cell.length_a   1.000
_cell.length_b   1.000
_cell.length_c   1.000
_cell.angle_alpha   90.00
_cell.angle_beta   90.00
_cell.angle_gamma   90.00
#
_symmetry.space_group_name_H-M   'P 1'
#
loop_
_entity.id
_entity.type
_entity.pdbx_description
1 polymer ?
#
loop_
_entity_poly.entity_id
_entity_poly.type
_entity_poly.pdbx_seq_one_letter_code
_entity_poly.pdbx_strand_id
1 'polypeptide(L)'
;MQPYLSVIIPAYNEEKRISRVLEATHNYLSRQDFAWEVIVVVDGAQDGTVARVIEFAAGKHGITYIDRKENRGKGFTVRQGMLQAAGRVRLFTDADNSTDIAHFDKMKPLFDSGCDVVICSRDPKDADGARQAVPQPLFKRILGDGGNLFIQAMAVPGIWDTQCGFKAFTDRAALRIFRVSRIDRWGFDIEALALARRFKFKLGIAPAYWIDDAETHVKLSNYVDVFIDTVKVRWGLIMGRYK
;
A
#
# COMPACT_ATOMS: atom_id res chain seq x y z
N MET A 1 -23.71 8.81 -3.36
CA MET A 1 -23.32 7.84 -4.42
C MET A 1 -22.09 7.10 -3.93
N GLN A 2 -22.00 5.77 -4.10
CA GLN A 2 -20.81 5.02 -3.66
C GLN A 2 -19.61 5.40 -4.54
N PRO A 3 -18.43 5.74 -3.97
CA PRO A 3 -17.23 6.01 -4.75
C PRO A 3 -16.79 4.78 -5.57
N TYR A 4 -16.24 5.02 -6.77
CA TYR A 4 -15.54 3.96 -7.50
C TYR A 4 -14.18 3.67 -6.86
N LEU A 5 -13.44 4.73 -6.51
CA LEU A 5 -12.09 4.62 -5.93
C LEU A 5 -12.02 5.28 -4.56
N SER A 6 -11.50 4.55 -3.56
CA SER A 6 -11.02 5.11 -2.31
C SER A 6 -9.50 5.06 -2.29
N VAL A 7 -8.85 6.18 -2.02
CA VAL A 7 -7.39 6.27 -1.85
C VAL A 7 -7.07 6.42 -0.38
N ILE A 8 -6.34 5.46 0.18
CA ILE A 8 -5.92 5.43 1.57
C ILE A 8 -4.45 5.86 1.66
N ILE A 9 -4.15 6.89 2.44
CA ILE A 9 -2.80 7.43 2.62
C ILE A 9 -2.42 7.31 4.10
N PRO A 10 -1.62 6.28 4.48
CA PRO A 10 -1.07 6.18 5.83
C PRO A 10 0.01 7.24 6.01
N ALA A 11 -0.04 8.04 7.09
CA ALA A 11 0.90 9.12 7.35
C ALA A 11 1.43 9.06 8.79
N TYR A 12 2.76 9.14 8.97
CA TYR A 12 3.42 9.26 10.25
C TYR A 12 4.66 10.15 10.12
N ASN A 13 4.61 11.35 10.70
CA ASN A 13 5.67 12.37 10.63
C ASN A 13 6.02 12.74 9.18
N GLU A 14 5.02 13.13 8.42
CA GLU A 14 5.08 13.43 6.99
C GLU A 14 4.86 14.94 6.69
N GLU A 15 5.06 15.81 7.68
CA GLU A 15 4.77 17.26 7.57
C GLU A 15 5.32 17.89 6.29
N LYS A 16 6.53 17.48 5.87
CA LYS A 16 7.22 18.06 4.71
C LYS A 16 6.67 17.57 3.37
N ARG A 17 6.04 16.37 3.36
CA ARG A 17 5.70 15.66 2.12
C ARG A 17 4.21 15.54 1.89
N ILE A 18 3.41 15.47 2.95
CA ILE A 18 1.98 15.12 2.86
C ILE A 18 1.19 16.09 1.97
N SER A 19 1.47 17.40 2.01
CA SER A 19 0.77 18.38 1.17
C SER A 19 0.98 18.11 -0.32
N ARG A 20 2.22 17.81 -0.75
CA ARG A 20 2.55 17.46 -2.14
C ARG A 20 1.82 16.20 -2.59
N VAL A 21 1.75 15.17 -1.74
CA VAL A 21 1.06 13.92 -2.04
C VAL A 21 -0.44 14.15 -2.18
N LEU A 22 -1.03 14.94 -1.29
CA LEU A 22 -2.45 15.27 -1.33
C LEU A 22 -2.81 16.12 -2.56
N GLU A 23 -1.95 17.08 -2.94
CA GLU A 23 -2.13 17.86 -4.17
C GLU A 23 -2.08 17.00 -5.43
N ALA A 24 -1.06 16.14 -5.55
CA ALA A 24 -0.93 15.23 -6.69
C ALA A 24 -2.15 14.31 -6.80
N THR A 25 -2.55 13.70 -5.67
CA THR A 25 -3.71 12.82 -5.59
C THR A 25 -5.00 13.53 -5.95
N HIS A 26 -5.25 14.70 -5.37
CA HIS A 26 -6.45 15.50 -5.65
C HIS A 26 -6.51 15.95 -7.10
N ASN A 27 -5.40 16.46 -7.65
CA ASN A 27 -5.32 16.91 -9.04
C ASN A 27 -5.57 15.78 -10.04
N TYR A 28 -5.08 14.58 -9.76
CA TYR A 28 -5.37 13.41 -10.56
C TYR A 28 -6.85 13.02 -10.45
N LEU A 29 -7.38 12.87 -9.24
CA LEU A 29 -8.76 12.43 -9.00
C LEU A 29 -9.81 13.41 -9.50
N SER A 30 -9.55 14.72 -9.43
CA SER A 30 -10.47 15.76 -9.93
C SER A 30 -10.67 15.75 -11.44
N ARG A 31 -9.82 15.06 -12.19
CA ARG A 31 -9.92 14.89 -13.65
C ARG A 31 -10.63 13.60 -14.06
N GLN A 32 -10.97 12.75 -13.07
CA GLN A 32 -11.61 11.47 -13.34
C GLN A 32 -13.11 11.63 -13.53
N ASP A 33 -13.70 10.76 -14.34
CA ASP A 33 -15.14 10.72 -14.62
C ASP A 33 -15.94 9.87 -13.61
N PHE A 34 -15.28 9.36 -12.58
CA PHE A 34 -15.88 8.54 -11.52
C PHE A 34 -15.82 9.23 -10.15
N ALA A 35 -16.75 8.87 -9.28
CA ALA A 35 -16.74 9.34 -7.89
C ALA A 35 -15.58 8.71 -7.10
N TRP A 36 -14.95 9.50 -6.24
CA TRP A 36 -13.79 9.09 -5.45
C TRP A 36 -13.84 9.66 -4.03
N GLU A 37 -13.02 9.08 -3.17
CA GLU A 37 -12.70 9.61 -1.84
C GLU A 37 -11.22 9.40 -1.51
N VAL A 38 -10.69 10.23 -0.63
CA VAL A 38 -9.34 10.11 -0.03
C VAL A 38 -9.49 10.04 1.48
N ILE A 39 -8.83 9.06 2.08
CA ILE A 39 -8.82 8.86 3.54
C ILE A 39 -7.36 8.91 4.00
N VAL A 40 -6.98 10.00 4.65
CA VAL A 40 -5.66 10.10 5.28
C VAL A 40 -5.74 9.52 6.68
N VAL A 41 -4.93 8.52 6.98
CA VAL A 41 -4.88 7.92 8.32
C VAL A 41 -3.55 8.31 8.98
N VAL A 42 -3.62 9.26 9.91
CA VAL A 42 -2.45 9.76 10.65
C VAL A 42 -2.20 8.87 11.86
N ASP A 43 -1.02 8.28 11.93
CA ASP A 43 -0.64 7.24 12.90
C ASP A 43 0.13 7.80 14.10
N GLY A 44 -0.47 8.71 14.86
CA GLY A 44 0.16 9.28 16.05
C GLY A 44 1.35 10.18 15.72
N ALA A 45 1.24 11.00 14.66
CA ALA A 45 2.27 11.94 14.26
C ALA A 45 2.57 12.96 15.38
N GLN A 46 3.86 13.28 15.52
CA GLN A 46 4.36 14.20 16.55
C GLN A 46 4.84 15.55 15.97
N ASP A 47 4.72 15.70 14.64
CA ASP A 47 5.05 16.89 13.86
C ASP A 47 3.80 17.61 13.36
N GLY A 48 3.95 18.53 12.42
CA GLY A 48 2.85 19.28 11.79
C GLY A 48 1.97 18.50 10.82
N THR A 49 2.14 17.16 10.66
CA THR A 49 1.40 16.34 9.67
C THR A 49 -0.11 16.53 9.77
N VAL A 50 -0.68 16.45 11.00
CA VAL A 50 -2.13 16.61 11.23
C VAL A 50 -2.60 17.98 10.76
N ALA A 51 -1.87 19.04 11.14
CA ALA A 51 -2.22 20.42 10.77
C ALA A 51 -2.24 20.59 9.24
N ARG A 52 -1.25 20.04 8.52
CA ARG A 52 -1.19 20.06 7.06
C ARG A 52 -2.35 19.33 6.41
N VAL A 53 -2.73 18.19 6.96
CA VAL A 53 -3.87 17.41 6.45
C VAL A 53 -5.18 18.17 6.64
N ILE A 54 -5.40 18.77 7.82
CA ILE A 54 -6.60 19.58 8.11
C ILE A 54 -6.67 20.79 7.16
N GLU A 55 -5.57 21.54 7.04
CA GLU A 55 -5.47 22.69 6.15
C GLU A 55 -5.81 22.30 4.70
N PHE A 56 -5.25 21.19 4.23
CA PHE A 56 -5.50 20.72 2.87
C PHE A 56 -6.94 20.27 2.65
N ALA A 57 -7.53 19.57 3.61
CA ALA A 57 -8.90 19.05 3.51
C ALA A 57 -9.97 20.14 3.62
N ALA A 58 -9.63 21.30 4.19
CA ALA A 58 -10.56 22.38 4.39
C ALA A 58 -11.18 22.84 3.07
N GLY A 59 -12.51 22.78 2.97
CA GLY A 59 -13.28 23.20 1.79
C GLY A 59 -13.17 22.25 0.58
N LYS A 60 -12.49 21.12 0.68
CA LYS A 60 -12.42 20.10 -0.39
C LYS A 60 -13.36 18.95 -0.11
N HIS A 61 -14.23 18.64 -1.08
CA HIS A 61 -15.09 17.47 -1.00
C HIS A 61 -14.31 16.17 -1.28
N GLY A 62 -14.74 15.07 -0.65
CA GLY A 62 -14.15 13.75 -0.89
C GLY A 62 -12.84 13.48 -0.15
N ILE A 63 -12.32 14.41 0.66
CA ILE A 63 -11.12 14.22 1.48
C ILE A 63 -11.52 14.17 2.95
N THR A 64 -11.17 13.07 3.61
CA THR A 64 -11.39 12.85 5.05
C THR A 64 -10.08 12.41 5.72
N TYR A 65 -10.01 12.51 7.04
CA TYR A 65 -8.85 12.05 7.78
C TYR A 65 -9.25 11.40 9.11
N ILE A 66 -8.34 10.56 9.60
CA ILE A 66 -8.39 9.93 10.92
C ILE A 66 -7.11 10.33 11.65
N ASP A 67 -7.24 11.09 12.73
CA ASP A 67 -6.13 11.46 13.60
C ASP A 67 -6.08 10.53 14.81
N ARG A 68 -5.12 9.61 14.81
CA ARG A 68 -4.83 8.76 15.97
C ARG A 68 -3.79 9.40 16.86
N LYS A 69 -3.92 9.19 18.16
CA LYS A 69 -2.97 9.74 19.15
C LYS A 69 -1.77 8.83 19.39
N GLU A 70 -1.88 7.54 19.05
CA GLU A 70 -0.83 6.55 19.26
C GLU A 70 -0.39 5.92 17.93
N ASN A 71 0.92 5.76 17.76
CA ASN A 71 1.49 5.03 16.63
C ASN A 71 1.29 3.53 16.82
N ARG A 72 0.53 2.93 15.92
CA ARG A 72 0.25 1.48 15.89
C ARG A 72 0.94 0.76 14.74
N GLY A 73 1.57 1.50 13.84
CA GLY A 73 2.31 1.00 12.70
C GLY A 73 1.53 1.03 11.38
N LYS A 74 2.28 0.99 10.28
CA LYS A 74 1.78 1.17 8.92
C LYS A 74 0.69 0.16 8.55
N GLY A 75 0.89 -1.13 8.90
CA GLY A 75 -0.09 -2.18 8.60
C GLY A 75 -1.43 -1.95 9.29
N PHE A 76 -1.43 -1.55 10.57
CA PHE A 76 -2.65 -1.18 11.27
C PHE A 76 -3.34 0.02 10.62
N THR A 77 -2.57 1.00 10.22
CA THR A 77 -3.03 2.26 9.61
C THR A 77 -3.71 2.00 8.28
N VAL A 78 -3.06 1.21 7.39
CA VAL A 78 -3.65 0.78 6.12
C VAL A 78 -4.92 -0.05 6.36
N ARG A 79 -4.87 -1.03 7.28
CA ARG A 79 -6.03 -1.86 7.62
C ARG A 79 -7.23 -1.02 8.04
N GLN A 80 -7.02 -0.02 8.89
CA GLN A 80 -8.09 0.88 9.35
C GLN A 80 -8.70 1.64 8.16
N GLY A 81 -7.89 2.25 7.32
CA GLY A 81 -8.35 2.97 6.14
C GLY A 81 -9.10 2.06 5.16
N MET A 82 -8.55 0.87 4.88
CA MET A 82 -9.16 -0.12 3.99
C MET A 82 -10.53 -0.59 4.49
N LEU A 83 -10.73 -0.72 5.79
CA LEU A 83 -12.01 -1.14 6.37
C LEU A 83 -13.04 -0.01 6.42
N GLN A 84 -12.62 1.25 6.53
CA GLN A 84 -13.52 2.41 6.54
C GLN A 84 -13.90 2.90 5.15
N ALA A 85 -13.07 2.63 4.16
CA ALA A 85 -13.31 3.04 2.79
C ALA A 85 -14.62 2.49 2.22
N ALA A 86 -15.33 3.33 1.44
CA ALA A 86 -16.60 2.98 0.82
C ALA A 86 -16.48 2.61 -0.66
N GLY A 87 -15.31 2.83 -1.29
CA GLY A 87 -15.11 2.62 -2.71
C GLY A 87 -15.19 1.16 -3.14
N ARG A 88 -15.61 0.98 -4.41
CA ARG A 88 -15.62 -0.34 -5.08
C ARG A 88 -14.20 -0.88 -5.27
N VAL A 89 -13.24 0.01 -5.49
CA VAL A 89 -11.80 -0.27 -5.47
C VAL A 89 -11.19 0.56 -4.36
N ARG A 90 -10.34 -0.05 -3.54
CA ARG A 90 -9.66 0.56 -2.41
C ARG A 90 -8.16 0.45 -2.63
N LEU A 91 -7.51 1.58 -2.83
CA LEU A 91 -6.08 1.72 -3.09
C LEU A 91 -5.40 2.29 -1.86
N PHE A 92 -4.32 1.70 -1.39
CA PHE A 92 -3.41 2.44 -0.53
C PHE A 92 -2.16 2.87 -1.30
N THR A 93 -1.65 4.05 -0.95
CA THR A 93 -0.41 4.62 -1.47
C THR A 93 0.38 5.26 -0.35
N ASP A 94 1.72 5.22 -0.45
CA ASP A 94 2.60 5.82 0.53
C ASP A 94 2.54 7.36 0.49
N ALA A 95 2.85 7.99 1.64
CA ALA A 95 2.81 9.45 1.80
C ALA A 95 4.08 10.16 1.27
N ASP A 96 4.91 9.49 0.45
CA ASP A 96 6.15 10.02 -0.11
C ASP A 96 6.07 10.31 -1.61
N ASN A 97 4.98 9.90 -2.28
CA ASN A 97 4.78 9.98 -3.73
C ASN A 97 5.84 9.24 -4.56
N SER A 98 6.50 8.25 -3.99
CA SER A 98 7.48 7.41 -4.71
C SER A 98 6.85 6.65 -5.88
N THR A 99 5.56 6.36 -5.79
CA THR A 99 4.73 5.84 -6.89
C THR A 99 3.59 6.82 -7.13
N ASP A 100 3.60 7.50 -8.27
CA ASP A 100 2.59 8.50 -8.63
C ASP A 100 1.20 7.87 -8.73
N ILE A 101 0.18 8.60 -8.28
CA ILE A 101 -1.23 8.16 -8.29
C ILE A 101 -1.71 7.79 -9.70
N ALA A 102 -1.16 8.38 -10.76
CA ALA A 102 -1.49 8.06 -12.14
C ALA A 102 -1.17 6.61 -12.54
N HIS A 103 -0.39 5.87 -11.72
CA HIS A 103 -0.23 4.43 -11.92
C HIS A 103 -1.56 3.67 -11.79
N PHE A 104 -2.59 4.27 -11.18
CA PHE A 104 -3.92 3.69 -11.16
C PHE A 104 -4.51 3.48 -12.57
N ASP A 105 -4.14 4.29 -13.56
CA ASP A 105 -4.56 4.11 -14.95
C ASP A 105 -4.10 2.76 -15.53
N LYS A 106 -2.95 2.23 -15.06
CA LYS A 106 -2.47 0.90 -15.44
C LYS A 106 -3.14 -0.23 -14.66
N MET A 107 -3.67 0.06 -13.48
CA MET A 107 -4.36 -0.92 -12.64
C MET A 107 -5.82 -1.10 -13.04
N LYS A 108 -6.50 -0.02 -13.47
CA LYS A 108 -7.92 -0.02 -13.80
C LYS A 108 -8.30 -1.09 -14.82
N PRO A 109 -7.59 -1.26 -15.97
CA PRO A 109 -7.89 -2.33 -16.92
C PRO A 109 -7.78 -3.74 -16.34
N LEU A 110 -6.92 -3.96 -15.34
CA LEU A 110 -6.79 -5.25 -14.67
C LEU A 110 -8.02 -5.55 -13.80
N PHE A 111 -8.60 -4.54 -13.13
CA PHE A 111 -9.88 -4.70 -12.43
C PHE A 111 -11.01 -4.95 -13.42
N ASP A 112 -11.05 -4.26 -14.55
CA ASP A 112 -12.04 -4.46 -15.61
C ASP A 112 -11.94 -5.89 -16.19
N SER A 113 -10.74 -6.50 -16.21
CA SER A 113 -10.51 -7.91 -16.59
C SER A 113 -10.81 -8.93 -15.48
N GLY A 114 -11.35 -8.47 -14.35
CA GLY A 114 -11.80 -9.29 -13.23
C GLY A 114 -10.72 -9.65 -12.21
N CYS A 115 -9.61 -8.89 -12.11
CA CYS A 115 -8.71 -9.02 -10.97
C CYS A 115 -9.38 -8.49 -9.70
N ASP A 116 -9.14 -9.17 -8.58
CA ASP A 116 -9.64 -8.76 -7.25
C ASP A 116 -8.62 -7.91 -6.49
N VAL A 117 -7.33 -8.15 -6.75
CA VAL A 117 -6.20 -7.46 -6.14
C VAL A 117 -5.23 -7.09 -7.25
N VAL A 118 -4.80 -5.85 -7.30
CA VAL A 118 -3.77 -5.38 -8.24
C VAL A 118 -2.67 -4.69 -7.46
N ILE A 119 -1.43 -5.06 -7.74
CA ILE A 119 -0.26 -4.44 -7.13
C ILE A 119 0.58 -3.74 -8.20
N CYS A 120 1.25 -2.66 -7.83
CA CYS A 120 2.37 -2.17 -8.60
C CYS A 120 3.64 -2.94 -8.23
N SER A 121 4.50 -3.20 -9.20
CA SER A 121 5.83 -3.80 -9.00
C SER A 121 6.90 -2.91 -9.62
N ARG A 122 8.02 -2.80 -8.91
CA ARG A 122 9.24 -2.11 -9.34
C ARG A 122 10.24 -3.07 -10.00
N ASP A 123 9.96 -4.37 -9.93
CA ASP A 123 10.83 -5.42 -10.45
C ASP A 123 10.40 -5.82 -11.88
N PRO A 124 11.30 -5.74 -12.89
CA PRO A 124 10.98 -6.14 -14.25
C PRO A 124 10.66 -7.63 -14.41
N LYS A 125 11.00 -8.47 -13.43
CA LYS A 125 10.61 -9.89 -13.42
C LYS A 125 9.10 -10.09 -13.18
N ASP A 126 8.42 -9.10 -12.58
CA ASP A 126 6.99 -9.13 -12.32
C ASP A 126 6.17 -8.54 -13.47
N ALA A 127 6.66 -7.44 -14.07
CA ALA A 127 5.94 -6.74 -15.13
C ALA A 127 6.89 -5.98 -16.04
N ASP A 128 6.68 -6.09 -17.36
CA ASP A 128 7.44 -5.34 -18.34
C ASP A 128 7.26 -3.83 -18.17
N GLY A 129 8.36 -3.08 -18.18
CA GLY A 129 8.37 -1.63 -17.94
C GLY A 129 8.41 -1.23 -16.47
N ALA A 130 8.40 -2.18 -15.53
CA ALA A 130 8.68 -1.93 -14.12
C ALA A 130 10.15 -1.48 -13.96
N ARG A 131 10.37 -0.38 -13.22
CA ARG A 131 11.72 0.15 -13.02
C ARG A 131 11.81 1.09 -11.83
N GLN A 132 13.01 1.22 -11.30
CA GLN A 132 13.39 2.23 -10.32
C GLN A 132 14.15 3.35 -11.04
N ALA A 133 13.90 4.61 -10.69
CA ALA A 133 14.57 5.77 -11.29
C ALA A 133 16.09 5.74 -11.06
N VAL A 134 16.52 5.30 -9.88
CA VAL A 134 17.93 5.12 -9.52
C VAL A 134 18.18 3.65 -9.19
N PRO A 135 19.06 2.96 -9.92
CA PRO A 135 19.41 1.58 -9.62
C PRO A 135 20.04 1.46 -8.23
N GLN A 136 19.56 0.50 -7.44
CA GLN A 136 20.16 0.24 -6.14
C GLN A 136 21.59 -0.34 -6.27
N PRO A 137 22.49 -0.04 -5.33
CA PRO A 137 23.82 -0.67 -5.26
C PRO A 137 23.72 -2.20 -5.30
N LEU A 138 24.67 -2.87 -5.97
CA LEU A 138 24.67 -4.33 -6.18
C LEU A 138 24.49 -5.12 -4.88
N PHE A 139 25.12 -4.69 -3.79
CA PHE A 139 24.98 -5.31 -2.46
C PHE A 139 23.54 -5.29 -1.95
N LYS A 140 22.84 -4.13 -2.07
CA LYS A 140 21.44 -4.02 -1.67
C LYS A 140 20.52 -4.89 -2.54
N ARG A 141 20.83 -5.03 -3.83
CA ARG A 141 20.09 -5.92 -4.75
C ARG A 141 20.22 -7.37 -4.35
N ILE A 142 21.45 -7.85 -4.09
CA ILE A 142 21.68 -9.26 -3.69
C ILE A 142 20.95 -9.56 -2.36
N LEU A 143 21.04 -8.66 -1.39
CA LEU A 143 20.35 -8.83 -0.11
C LEU A 143 18.82 -8.78 -0.29
N GLY A 144 18.33 -7.89 -1.15
CA GLY A 144 16.92 -7.78 -1.51
C GLY A 144 16.40 -9.03 -2.23
N ASP A 145 17.15 -9.55 -3.21
CA ASP A 145 16.79 -10.76 -3.95
C ASP A 145 16.75 -11.98 -3.03
N GLY A 146 17.71 -12.11 -2.09
CA GLY A 146 17.71 -13.18 -1.09
C GLY A 146 16.51 -13.10 -0.14
N GLY A 147 16.22 -11.90 0.37
CA GLY A 147 15.03 -11.64 1.19
C GLY A 147 13.74 -11.94 0.45
N ASN A 148 13.67 -11.56 -0.83
CA ASN A 148 12.51 -11.82 -1.66
C ASN A 148 12.30 -13.32 -1.92
N LEU A 149 13.36 -14.07 -2.26
CA LEU A 149 13.27 -15.52 -2.42
C LEU A 149 12.76 -16.20 -1.15
N PHE A 150 13.18 -15.72 0.02
CA PHE A 150 12.64 -16.20 1.29
C PHE A 150 11.14 -15.90 1.42
N ILE A 151 10.69 -14.68 1.10
CA ILE A 151 9.26 -14.32 1.12
C ILE A 151 8.47 -15.19 0.16
N GLN A 152 8.99 -15.42 -1.05
CA GLN A 152 8.34 -16.28 -2.03
C GLN A 152 8.20 -17.72 -1.53
N ALA A 153 9.25 -18.29 -0.96
CA ALA A 153 9.22 -19.65 -0.43
C ALA A 153 8.24 -19.81 0.74
N MET A 154 8.14 -18.78 1.58
CA MET A 154 7.36 -18.85 2.82
C MET A 154 5.90 -18.45 2.64
N ALA A 155 5.59 -17.44 1.83
CA ALA A 155 4.28 -16.78 1.87
C ALA A 155 3.67 -16.48 0.50
N VAL A 156 4.44 -15.92 -0.45
CA VAL A 156 3.91 -15.33 -1.69
C VAL A 156 4.72 -15.78 -2.92
N PRO A 157 4.62 -17.05 -3.35
CA PRO A 157 5.40 -17.54 -4.49
C PRO A 157 5.17 -16.72 -5.78
N GLY A 158 6.22 -16.48 -6.57
CA GLY A 158 6.14 -15.89 -7.91
C GLY A 158 5.81 -14.39 -7.95
N ILE A 159 5.96 -13.64 -6.84
CA ILE A 159 5.93 -12.18 -6.82
C ILE A 159 7.29 -11.69 -6.32
N TRP A 160 7.98 -10.89 -7.14
CA TRP A 160 9.31 -10.38 -6.85
C TRP A 160 9.29 -9.09 -6.04
N ASP A 161 8.27 -8.26 -6.20
CA ASP A 161 8.11 -7.03 -5.41
C ASP A 161 6.82 -7.08 -4.58
N THR A 162 6.91 -7.66 -3.40
CA THR A 162 5.77 -7.73 -2.47
C THR A 162 5.55 -6.45 -1.66
N GLN A 163 6.52 -5.51 -1.65
CA GLN A 163 6.53 -4.37 -0.74
C GLN A 163 6.41 -3.00 -1.43
N CYS A 164 6.07 -2.94 -2.72
CA CYS A 164 5.71 -1.69 -3.36
C CYS A 164 4.48 -1.09 -2.66
N GLY A 165 4.59 0.14 -2.15
CA GLY A 165 3.54 0.82 -1.38
C GLY A 165 2.39 1.36 -2.24
N PHE A 166 2.00 0.64 -3.30
CA PHE A 166 0.90 1.01 -4.19
C PHE A 166 0.12 -0.25 -4.59
N LYS A 167 -0.95 -0.53 -3.83
CA LYS A 167 -1.76 -1.73 -4.02
C LYS A 167 -3.24 -1.42 -3.90
N ALA A 168 -4.03 -2.00 -4.79
CA ALA A 168 -5.47 -1.81 -4.83
C ALA A 168 -6.21 -3.15 -4.74
N PHE A 169 -7.39 -3.11 -4.16
CA PHE A 169 -8.24 -4.25 -3.85
C PHE A 169 -9.68 -3.91 -4.22
N THR A 170 -10.43 -4.86 -4.76
CA THR A 170 -11.88 -4.70 -4.77
C THR A 170 -12.41 -4.59 -3.33
N ASP A 171 -13.57 -4.00 -3.13
CA ASP A 171 -14.22 -3.88 -1.81
C ASP A 171 -14.34 -5.25 -1.13
N ARG A 172 -14.76 -6.28 -1.90
CA ARG A 172 -14.85 -7.68 -1.43
C ARG A 172 -13.50 -8.20 -0.95
N ALA A 173 -12.44 -8.00 -1.73
CA ALA A 173 -11.09 -8.46 -1.37
C ALA A 173 -10.55 -7.69 -0.16
N ALA A 174 -10.69 -6.37 -0.14
CA ALA A 174 -10.27 -5.52 0.97
C ALA A 174 -10.96 -5.94 2.27
N LEU A 175 -12.28 -6.05 2.27
CA LEU A 175 -13.02 -6.45 3.47
C LEU A 175 -12.62 -7.85 3.95
N ARG A 176 -12.49 -8.83 3.03
CA ARG A 176 -12.14 -10.20 3.42
C ARG A 176 -10.73 -10.32 3.96
N ILE A 177 -9.76 -9.61 3.37
CA ILE A 177 -8.35 -9.65 3.74
C ILE A 177 -8.13 -8.86 5.04
N PHE A 178 -8.53 -7.58 5.07
CA PHE A 178 -8.17 -6.69 6.18
C PHE A 178 -8.96 -6.94 7.46
N ARG A 179 -10.11 -7.62 7.42
CA ARG A 179 -10.81 -8.07 8.64
C ARG A 179 -10.04 -9.13 9.43
N VAL A 180 -9.25 -9.95 8.75
CA VAL A 180 -8.51 -11.05 9.39
C VAL A 180 -7.00 -10.78 9.51
N SER A 181 -6.49 -9.72 8.87
CA SER A 181 -5.07 -9.31 8.96
C SER A 181 -4.67 -8.99 10.39
N ARG A 182 -3.44 -9.35 10.77
CA ARG A 182 -2.91 -9.28 12.13
C ARG A 182 -1.57 -8.57 12.25
N ILE A 183 -0.87 -8.35 11.13
CA ILE A 183 0.41 -7.66 11.11
C ILE A 183 0.17 -6.16 11.12
N ASP A 184 0.66 -5.49 12.15
CA ASP A 184 0.44 -4.06 12.36
C ASP A 184 1.56 -3.18 11.78
N ARG A 185 2.74 -3.78 11.50
CA ARG A 185 3.92 -3.06 11.03
C ARG A 185 4.25 -3.38 9.56
N TRP A 186 5.53 -3.59 9.26
CA TRP A 186 6.07 -3.62 7.90
C TRP A 186 5.73 -4.88 7.07
N GLY A 187 5.46 -6.01 7.71
CA GLY A 187 5.12 -7.25 7.02
C GLY A 187 3.68 -7.35 6.52
N PHE A 188 2.84 -6.32 6.70
CA PHE A 188 1.42 -6.34 6.33
C PHE A 188 1.18 -6.54 4.83
N ASP A 189 2.09 -6.03 3.99
CA ASP A 189 2.04 -6.20 2.53
C ASP A 189 2.09 -7.68 2.15
N ILE A 190 3.02 -8.40 2.76
CA ILE A 190 3.21 -9.84 2.56
C ILE A 190 1.97 -10.60 3.07
N GLU A 191 1.46 -10.23 4.25
CA GLU A 191 0.25 -10.81 4.81
C GLU A 191 -0.94 -10.62 3.87
N ALA A 192 -1.16 -9.39 3.37
CA ALA A 192 -2.27 -9.09 2.48
C ALA A 192 -2.23 -9.93 1.18
N LEU A 193 -1.05 -10.09 0.57
CA LEU A 193 -0.87 -10.91 -0.63
C LEU A 193 -1.02 -12.41 -0.35
N ALA A 194 -0.49 -12.88 0.77
CA ALA A 194 -0.65 -14.28 1.20
C ALA A 194 -2.12 -14.62 1.46
N LEU A 195 -2.88 -13.70 2.07
CA LEU A 195 -4.32 -13.82 2.28
C LEU A 195 -5.12 -13.75 0.98
N ALA A 196 -4.72 -12.87 0.04
CA ALA A 196 -5.32 -12.81 -1.28
C ALA A 196 -5.26 -14.19 -1.96
N ARG A 197 -4.10 -14.85 -1.93
CA ARG A 197 -3.93 -16.21 -2.46
C ARG A 197 -4.72 -17.25 -1.68
N ARG A 198 -4.68 -17.19 -0.34
CA ARG A 198 -5.44 -18.09 0.53
C ARG A 198 -6.93 -18.08 0.22
N PHE A 199 -7.47 -16.89 -0.06
CA PHE A 199 -8.88 -16.70 -0.41
C PHE A 199 -9.16 -16.84 -1.92
N LYS A 200 -8.16 -17.22 -2.71
CA LYS A 200 -8.26 -17.45 -4.16
C LYS A 200 -8.71 -16.20 -4.94
N PHE A 201 -8.33 -15.03 -4.50
CA PHE A 201 -8.51 -13.81 -5.26
C PHE A 201 -7.57 -13.75 -6.47
N LYS A 202 -8.09 -13.27 -7.60
CA LYS A 202 -7.30 -13.08 -8.81
C LYS A 202 -6.38 -11.88 -8.65
N LEU A 203 -5.07 -12.13 -8.73
CA LEU A 203 -4.00 -11.12 -8.62
C LEU A 203 -3.62 -10.61 -10.00
N GLY A 204 -3.47 -9.29 -10.13
CA GLY A 204 -2.86 -8.61 -11.26
C GLY A 204 -1.63 -7.82 -10.83
N ILE A 205 -0.67 -7.62 -11.74
CA ILE A 205 0.53 -6.83 -11.50
C ILE A 205 0.63 -5.76 -12.58
N ALA A 206 0.79 -4.51 -12.16
CA ALA A 206 1.03 -3.37 -13.03
C ALA A 206 2.47 -2.87 -12.86
N PRO A 207 3.16 -2.44 -13.94
CA PRO A 207 4.50 -1.92 -13.82
C PRO A 207 4.52 -0.55 -13.15
N ALA A 208 5.40 -0.38 -12.17
CA ALA A 208 5.67 0.90 -11.53
C ALA A 208 6.94 1.56 -12.09
N TYR A 209 6.89 2.87 -12.24
CA TYR A 209 8.07 3.72 -12.27
C TYR A 209 8.21 4.37 -10.89
N TRP A 210 9.19 3.90 -10.12
CA TRP A 210 9.38 4.29 -8.74
C TRP A 210 10.55 5.27 -8.60
N ILE A 211 10.30 6.36 -7.89
CA ILE A 211 11.28 7.42 -7.63
C ILE A 211 11.59 7.40 -6.14
N ASP A 212 12.86 7.14 -5.78
CA ASP A 212 13.28 7.15 -4.38
C ASP A 212 13.20 8.57 -3.81
N ASP A 213 12.50 8.72 -2.69
CA ASP A 213 12.56 9.94 -1.90
C ASP A 213 13.74 9.83 -0.92
N ALA A 214 14.65 10.80 -0.97
CA ALA A 214 15.88 10.80 -0.17
C ALA A 214 15.65 10.75 1.36
N GLU A 215 14.44 11.09 1.82
CA GLU A 215 14.07 11.07 3.24
C GLU A 215 13.37 9.74 3.62
N THR A 216 13.98 8.58 3.36
CA THR A 216 13.38 7.30 3.74
C THR A 216 13.45 7.04 5.24
N HIS A 217 12.31 6.61 5.82
CA HIS A 217 12.22 6.20 7.23
C HIS A 217 12.57 4.71 7.48
N VAL A 218 12.96 3.97 6.42
CA VAL A 218 13.25 2.53 6.54
C VAL A 218 14.62 2.30 7.17
N LYS A 219 14.63 1.76 8.39
CA LYS A 219 15.85 1.38 9.13
C LYS A 219 16.21 -0.09 8.84
N LEU A 220 17.48 -0.46 9.09
CA LEU A 220 17.94 -1.85 8.94
C LEU A 220 17.12 -2.83 9.81
N SER A 221 16.69 -2.39 11.01
CA SER A 221 15.83 -3.18 11.89
C SER A 221 14.51 -3.59 11.24
N ASN A 222 13.98 -2.79 10.30
CA ASN A 222 12.72 -3.09 9.65
C ASN A 222 12.81 -4.32 8.74
N TYR A 223 14.00 -4.63 8.19
CA TYR A 223 14.21 -5.87 7.42
C TYR A 223 14.10 -7.12 8.31
N VAL A 224 14.60 -7.04 9.55
CA VAL A 224 14.45 -8.11 10.54
C VAL A 224 12.98 -8.29 10.91
N ASP A 225 12.26 -7.19 11.11
CA ASP A 225 10.82 -7.23 11.40
C ASP A 225 10.04 -7.89 10.26
N VAL A 226 10.35 -7.54 9.00
CA VAL A 226 9.72 -8.16 7.81
C VAL A 226 9.99 -9.65 7.76
N PHE A 227 11.22 -10.09 8.07
CA PHE A 227 11.57 -11.50 8.12
C PHE A 227 10.74 -12.25 9.17
N ILE A 228 10.70 -11.73 10.40
CA ILE A 228 9.91 -12.29 11.50
C ILE A 228 8.42 -12.32 11.13
N ASP A 229 7.90 -11.25 10.56
CA ASP A 229 6.49 -11.16 10.18
C ASP A 229 6.16 -12.16 9.05
N THR A 230 7.07 -12.39 8.10
CA THR A 230 6.90 -13.42 7.07
C THR A 230 6.74 -14.83 7.69
N VAL A 231 7.55 -15.14 8.71
CA VAL A 231 7.42 -16.42 9.45
C VAL A 231 6.08 -16.48 10.21
N LYS A 232 5.66 -15.37 10.85
CA LYS A 232 4.35 -15.29 11.54
C LYS A 232 3.20 -15.51 10.57
N VAL A 233 3.26 -14.91 9.37
CA VAL A 233 2.26 -15.09 8.30
C VAL A 233 2.19 -16.57 7.91
N ARG A 234 3.33 -17.20 7.60
CA ARG A 234 3.38 -18.62 7.26
C ARG A 234 2.77 -19.50 8.35
N TRP A 235 3.17 -19.26 9.58
CA TRP A 235 2.65 -20.00 10.74
C TRP A 235 1.13 -19.78 10.91
N GLY A 236 0.66 -18.54 10.76
CA GLY A 236 -0.76 -18.21 10.83
C GLY A 236 -1.59 -18.91 9.76
N LEU A 237 -1.05 -19.05 8.54
CA LEU A 237 -1.69 -19.79 7.44
C LEU A 237 -1.80 -21.29 7.74
N ILE A 238 -0.72 -21.91 8.26
CA ILE A 238 -0.69 -23.34 8.62
C ILE A 238 -1.67 -23.63 9.76
N MET A 239 -1.67 -22.78 10.79
CA MET A 239 -2.52 -22.95 11.98
C MET A 239 -3.97 -22.50 11.77
N GLY A 240 -4.35 -22.07 10.57
CA GLY A 240 -5.71 -21.64 10.27
C GLY A 240 -6.19 -20.42 11.08
N ARG A 241 -5.28 -19.51 11.45
CA ARG A 241 -5.59 -18.33 12.26
C ARG A 241 -6.36 -17.24 11.48
N TYR A 242 -6.38 -17.32 10.17
CA TYR A 242 -7.08 -16.41 9.26
C TYR A 242 -8.39 -17.05 8.80
N LYS A 243 -9.46 -16.87 9.59
CA LYS A 243 -10.79 -17.44 9.33
C LYS A 243 -11.79 -16.37 8.89
#